data_4bafb950fb350a2df60b9fc006d9ec30
#
_entry.id   4bafb950fb350a2df60b9fc006d9ec30
#
_cell.length_a   1.000
_cell.length_b   1.000
_cell.length_c   1.000
_cell.angle_alpha   90.00
_cell.angle_beta   90.00
_cell.angle_gamma   90.00
#
_symmetry.space_group_name_H-M   'P 1'
#
loop_
_entity.id
_entity.type
_entity.pdbx_description
1 polymer ?
#
loop_
_entity_poly.entity_id
_entity_poly.type
_entity_poly.pdbx_seq_one_letter_code
_entity_poly.pdbx_strand_id
1 'polypeptide(L)'
;VTDLPFLSYQCGLDEAVAAAGQVLKDSPAAAVKLEGGEPETIAVVDRLVRSGIPVMGHLGLTPQSVHRLGYRRQANDPLSQQRLHRAALDLQAAGCFALVLEHVPAELAAALSQELTIPVIGIGAGDACDGQVRVTADLLGLSERQPPFCPPLLPGRQLCIEALRGWVGGLQSTP
;
A
#
# COMPACT_ATOMS: atom_id res chain seq x y z
N VAL A 1 3.28 -4.85 -10.02
CA VAL A 1 2.96 -3.46 -9.62
C VAL A 1 4.09 -2.94 -8.74
N THR A 2 4.56 -1.72 -8.99
CA THR A 2 5.63 -1.05 -8.22
C THR A 2 5.08 0.24 -7.62
N ASP A 3 5.36 0.45 -6.33
CA ASP A 3 5.00 1.70 -5.67
C ASP A 3 5.87 2.84 -6.19
N LEU A 4 5.27 3.93 -6.59
CA LEU A 4 6.01 5.15 -6.83
C LEU A 4 6.52 5.73 -5.51
N PRO A 5 7.81 6.08 -5.41
CA PRO A 5 8.37 6.64 -4.18
C PRO A 5 7.72 7.96 -3.79
N PHE A 6 7.79 8.28 -2.49
CA PHE A 6 7.38 9.58 -1.98
C PHE A 6 8.08 10.72 -2.74
N LEU A 7 7.33 11.74 -3.10
CA LEU A 7 7.71 12.91 -3.90
C LEU A 7 8.01 12.64 -5.38
N SER A 8 7.82 11.44 -5.90
CA SER A 8 7.98 11.18 -7.33
C SER A 8 6.72 11.49 -8.16
N TYR A 9 5.57 11.71 -7.50
CA TYR A 9 4.30 12.00 -8.18
C TYR A 9 3.52 13.18 -7.54
N GLN A 10 3.98 13.69 -6.40
CA GLN A 10 3.32 14.82 -5.72
C GLN A 10 3.79 16.19 -6.22
N CYS A 11 4.94 16.26 -6.90
CA CYS A 11 5.55 17.53 -7.32
C CYS A 11 4.95 18.12 -8.60
N GLY A 12 4.34 17.28 -9.45
CA GLY A 12 3.70 17.73 -10.69
C GLY A 12 3.37 16.61 -11.65
N LEU A 13 2.48 16.88 -12.61
CA LEU A 13 1.98 15.87 -13.55
C LEU A 13 3.10 15.33 -14.46
N ASP A 14 3.99 16.18 -14.95
CA ASP A 14 5.06 15.79 -15.86
C ASP A 14 6.12 14.97 -15.12
N GLU A 15 6.43 15.32 -13.87
CA GLU A 15 7.33 14.54 -13.01
C GLU A 15 6.75 13.16 -12.70
N ALA A 16 5.45 13.08 -12.42
CA ALA A 16 4.76 11.81 -12.20
C ALA A 16 4.83 10.91 -13.44
N VAL A 17 4.59 11.45 -14.64
CA VAL A 17 4.69 10.70 -15.90
C VAL A 17 6.13 10.24 -16.14
N ALA A 18 7.12 11.09 -15.89
CA ALA A 18 8.53 10.73 -16.05
C ALA A 18 8.92 9.60 -15.09
N ALA A 19 8.56 9.72 -13.79
CA ALA A 19 8.86 8.72 -12.78
C ALA A 19 8.19 7.36 -13.07
N ALA A 20 6.89 7.36 -13.35
CA ALA A 20 6.15 6.15 -13.68
C ALA A 20 6.64 5.51 -14.98
N GLY A 21 6.90 6.33 -16.00
CA GLY A 21 7.47 5.89 -17.28
C GLY A 21 8.85 5.26 -17.11
N GLN A 22 9.69 5.82 -16.26
CA GLN A 22 11.02 5.27 -15.93
C GLN A 22 10.89 3.88 -15.30
N VAL A 23 9.98 3.69 -14.33
CA VAL A 23 9.73 2.39 -13.69
C VAL A 23 9.36 1.33 -14.74
N LEU A 24 8.44 1.63 -15.65
CA LEU A 24 8.01 0.66 -16.68
C LEU A 24 9.07 0.37 -17.74
N LYS A 25 9.97 1.33 -18.03
CA LYS A 25 11.06 1.14 -19.00
C LYS A 25 12.23 0.36 -18.44
N ASP A 26 12.56 0.57 -17.16
CA ASP A 26 13.81 0.08 -16.57
C ASP A 26 13.61 -1.14 -15.66
N SER A 27 12.38 -1.61 -15.50
CA SER A 27 12.08 -2.76 -14.64
C SER A 27 11.04 -3.69 -15.27
N PRO A 28 10.85 -4.92 -14.75
CA PRO A 28 9.79 -5.82 -15.20
C PRO A 28 8.40 -5.42 -14.67
N ALA A 29 8.24 -4.25 -14.04
CA ALA A 29 6.94 -3.79 -13.57
C ALA A 29 6.00 -3.51 -14.77
N ALA A 30 4.75 -3.97 -14.64
CA ALA A 30 3.70 -3.75 -15.64
C ALA A 30 2.72 -2.64 -15.23
N ALA A 31 2.82 -2.11 -14.02
CA ALA A 31 1.95 -1.08 -13.46
C ALA A 31 2.63 -0.37 -12.29
N VAL A 32 2.10 0.81 -11.95
CA VAL A 32 2.52 1.55 -10.75
C VAL A 32 1.39 1.65 -9.73
N LYS A 33 1.75 1.88 -8.44
CA LYS A 33 0.78 2.16 -7.37
C LYS A 33 1.05 3.56 -6.78
N LEU A 34 -0.03 4.30 -6.51
CA LEU A 34 0.00 5.63 -5.90
C LEU A 34 -0.88 5.65 -4.65
N GLU A 35 -0.43 6.37 -3.63
CA GLU A 35 -1.14 6.57 -2.37
C GLU A 35 -1.86 7.92 -2.33
N GLY A 36 -3.10 7.91 -1.86
CA GLY A 36 -3.93 9.09 -1.66
C GLY A 36 -5.15 9.15 -2.58
N GLY A 37 -6.10 9.99 -2.21
CA GLY A 37 -7.35 10.22 -2.93
C GLY A 37 -7.73 11.69 -2.96
N GLU A 38 -6.78 12.58 -2.71
CA GLU A 38 -6.93 14.02 -2.87
C GLU A 38 -7.04 14.39 -4.36
N PRO A 39 -7.68 15.51 -4.71
CA PRO A 39 -7.88 15.91 -6.10
C PRO A 39 -6.58 15.93 -6.94
N GLU A 40 -5.47 16.30 -6.31
CA GLU A 40 -4.15 16.33 -6.94
C GLU A 40 -3.67 14.92 -7.33
N THR A 41 -3.84 13.94 -6.44
CA THR A 41 -3.49 12.53 -6.72
C THR A 41 -4.40 11.95 -7.80
N ILE A 42 -5.70 12.25 -7.77
CA ILE A 42 -6.66 11.82 -8.80
C ILE A 42 -6.28 12.38 -10.17
N ALA A 43 -5.86 13.65 -10.23
CA ALA A 43 -5.39 14.27 -11.47
C ALA A 43 -4.11 13.59 -12.02
N VAL A 44 -3.21 13.18 -11.12
CA VAL A 44 -2.02 12.40 -11.52
C VAL A 44 -2.43 11.04 -12.08
N VAL A 45 -3.35 10.33 -11.44
CA VAL A 45 -3.87 9.04 -11.91
C VAL A 45 -4.45 9.18 -13.32
N ASP A 46 -5.36 10.13 -13.54
CA ASP A 46 -5.96 10.41 -14.86
C ASP A 46 -4.85 10.67 -15.91
N ARG A 47 -3.86 11.48 -15.57
CA ARG A 47 -2.74 11.80 -16.47
C ARG A 47 -1.91 10.57 -16.83
N LEU A 48 -1.58 9.72 -15.85
CA LEU A 48 -0.82 8.49 -16.07
C LEU A 48 -1.59 7.50 -16.95
N VAL A 49 -2.87 7.26 -16.63
CA VAL A 49 -3.74 6.35 -17.38
C VAL A 49 -3.88 6.79 -18.84
N ARG A 50 -4.10 8.08 -19.09
CA ARG A 50 -4.15 8.64 -20.46
C ARG A 50 -2.81 8.54 -21.18
N SER A 51 -1.71 8.44 -20.46
CA SER A 51 -0.37 8.21 -21.05
C SER A 51 -0.09 6.71 -21.31
N GLY A 52 -1.07 5.81 -21.05
CA GLY A 52 -0.94 4.37 -21.23
C GLY A 52 -0.25 3.64 -20.09
N ILE A 53 -0.12 4.27 -18.92
CA ILE A 53 0.50 3.69 -17.71
C ILE A 53 -0.61 3.12 -16.82
N PRO A 54 -0.66 1.80 -16.57
CA PRO A 54 -1.65 1.21 -15.66
C PRO A 54 -1.38 1.63 -14.21
N VAL A 55 -2.44 2.07 -13.51
CA VAL A 55 -2.34 2.59 -12.14
C VAL A 55 -3.22 1.80 -11.19
N MET A 56 -2.66 1.38 -10.05
CA MET A 56 -3.37 0.89 -8.87
C MET A 56 -3.47 2.04 -7.85
N GLY A 57 -4.67 2.31 -7.35
CA GLY A 57 -4.89 3.27 -6.26
C GLY A 57 -4.61 2.65 -4.90
N HIS A 58 -4.37 3.49 -3.87
CA HIS A 58 -4.21 3.04 -2.49
C HIS A 58 -4.81 4.07 -1.53
N LEU A 59 -5.80 3.64 -0.73
CA LEU A 59 -6.51 4.46 0.26
C LEU A 59 -6.47 3.83 1.66
N GLY A 60 -6.83 4.63 2.65
CA GLY A 60 -6.81 4.26 4.05
C GLY A 60 -5.52 4.70 4.74
N LEU A 61 -4.86 3.81 5.46
CA LEU A 61 -3.49 4.07 5.92
C LEU A 61 -2.57 4.05 4.72
N THR A 62 -1.94 5.18 4.46
CA THR A 62 -0.96 5.35 3.39
C THR A 62 0.41 5.56 4.02
N PRO A 63 1.32 4.57 3.95
CA PRO A 63 2.63 4.62 4.62
C PRO A 63 3.47 5.85 4.26
N GLN A 64 3.37 6.34 3.02
CA GLN A 64 4.08 7.56 2.61
C GLN A 64 3.57 8.83 3.31
N SER A 65 2.35 8.79 3.86
CA SER A 65 1.74 9.90 4.62
C SER A 65 1.80 9.70 6.14
N VAL A 66 2.56 8.72 6.63
CA VAL A 66 2.60 8.33 8.05
C VAL A 66 3.00 9.47 9.00
N HIS A 67 3.84 10.40 8.57
CA HIS A 67 4.21 11.58 9.37
C HIS A 67 3.01 12.51 9.66
N ARG A 68 2.02 12.52 8.76
CA ARG A 68 0.75 13.26 8.92
C ARG A 68 -0.31 12.43 9.63
N LEU A 69 -0.44 11.15 9.26
CA LEU A 69 -1.55 10.29 9.69
C LEU A 69 -1.24 9.47 10.94
N GLY A 70 0.03 9.16 11.21
CA GLY A 70 0.45 8.13 12.18
C GLY A 70 0.06 6.72 11.70
N TYR A 71 0.59 5.69 12.36
CA TYR A 71 0.24 4.28 12.13
C TYR A 71 -1.07 3.92 12.87
N ARG A 72 -2.21 4.41 12.39
CA ARG A 72 -3.51 4.15 12.99
C ARG A 72 -4.57 3.87 11.93
N ARG A 73 -5.62 3.15 12.32
CA ARG A 73 -6.75 2.89 11.44
C ARG A 73 -7.36 4.19 10.93
N GLN A 74 -7.64 4.26 9.66
CA GLN A 74 -8.25 5.39 8.99
C GLN A 74 -9.77 5.21 8.86
N ALA A 75 -10.48 6.26 8.47
CA ALA A 75 -11.94 6.25 8.28
C ALA A 75 -12.73 5.76 9.51
N ASN A 76 -12.38 6.27 10.70
CA ASN A 76 -13.02 5.84 11.96
C ASN A 76 -14.33 6.57 12.28
N ASP A 77 -14.66 7.64 11.57
CA ASP A 77 -15.88 8.44 11.75
C ASP A 77 -16.64 8.56 10.43
N PRO A 78 -17.96 8.88 10.48
CA PRO A 78 -18.80 8.93 9.28
C PRO A 78 -18.30 9.88 8.19
N LEU A 79 -17.74 11.01 8.56
CA LEU A 79 -17.24 12.00 7.58
C LEU A 79 -15.99 11.50 6.86
N SER A 80 -15.06 10.91 7.61
CA SER A 80 -13.84 10.30 7.01
C SER A 80 -14.17 9.07 6.17
N GLN A 81 -15.19 8.28 6.55
CA GLN A 81 -15.70 7.17 5.72
C GLN A 81 -16.28 7.69 4.40
N GLN A 82 -17.10 8.73 4.44
CA GLN A 82 -17.68 9.33 3.25
C GLN A 82 -16.60 9.91 2.31
N ARG A 83 -15.56 10.54 2.86
CA ARG A 83 -14.42 11.04 2.07
C ARG A 83 -13.66 9.91 1.40
N LEU A 84 -13.37 8.84 2.13
CA LEU A 84 -12.67 7.66 1.58
C LEU A 84 -13.51 6.99 0.51
N HIS A 85 -14.81 6.83 0.74
CA HIS A 85 -15.76 6.28 -0.22
C HIS A 85 -15.75 7.10 -1.53
N ARG A 86 -15.86 8.42 -1.43
CA ARG A 86 -15.81 9.31 -2.59
C ARG A 86 -14.48 9.19 -3.34
N ALA A 87 -13.36 9.20 -2.63
CA ALA A 87 -12.04 9.05 -3.22
C ALA A 87 -11.88 7.71 -3.98
N ALA A 88 -12.47 6.63 -3.47
CA ALA A 88 -12.46 5.34 -4.14
C ALA A 88 -13.19 5.37 -5.50
N LEU A 89 -14.36 6.00 -5.54
CA LEU A 89 -15.11 6.21 -6.78
C LEU A 89 -14.37 7.12 -7.78
N ASP A 90 -13.74 8.18 -7.28
CA ASP A 90 -13.01 9.12 -8.11
C ASP A 90 -11.73 8.48 -8.69
N LEU A 91 -11.01 7.63 -7.93
CA LEU A 91 -9.88 6.85 -8.43
C LEU A 91 -10.30 5.83 -9.49
N GLN A 92 -11.43 5.14 -9.31
CA GLN A 92 -11.98 4.27 -10.34
C GLN A 92 -12.33 5.07 -11.61
N ALA A 93 -13.00 6.22 -11.45
CA ALA A 93 -13.38 7.08 -12.58
C ALA A 93 -12.14 7.65 -13.31
N ALA A 94 -11.04 7.90 -12.62
CA ALA A 94 -9.75 8.30 -13.19
C ALA A 94 -9.03 7.16 -13.91
N GLY A 95 -9.54 5.91 -13.84
CA GLY A 95 -9.05 4.77 -14.59
C GLY A 95 -8.07 3.86 -13.82
N CYS A 96 -8.06 3.89 -12.50
CA CYS A 96 -7.36 2.84 -11.74
C CYS A 96 -7.91 1.47 -12.13
N PHE A 97 -7.02 0.48 -12.33
CA PHE A 97 -7.42 -0.89 -12.62
C PHE A 97 -7.71 -1.74 -11.37
N ALA A 98 -7.27 -1.29 -10.21
CA ALA A 98 -7.50 -1.90 -8.90
C ALA A 98 -7.29 -0.88 -7.79
N LEU A 99 -7.80 -1.17 -6.59
CA LEU A 99 -7.68 -0.32 -5.40
C LEU A 99 -7.19 -1.14 -4.21
N VAL A 100 -6.16 -0.66 -3.51
CA VAL A 100 -5.77 -1.16 -2.19
C VAL A 100 -6.50 -0.38 -1.11
N LEU A 101 -7.07 -1.09 -0.14
CA LEU A 101 -7.63 -0.52 1.09
C LEU A 101 -6.81 -1.01 2.28
N GLU A 102 -6.09 -0.09 2.94
CA GLU A 102 -5.24 -0.43 4.08
C GLU A 102 -5.80 0.13 5.38
N HIS A 103 -5.94 -0.77 6.38
CA HIS A 103 -6.28 -0.46 7.76
C HIS A 103 -7.47 0.49 7.90
N VAL A 104 -8.59 0.08 7.33
CA VAL A 104 -9.91 0.74 7.35
C VAL A 104 -10.96 -0.18 8.01
N PRO A 105 -12.16 0.33 8.38
CA PRO A 105 -13.26 -0.51 8.85
C PRO A 105 -13.65 -1.58 7.82
N ALA A 106 -13.83 -2.82 8.29
CA ALA A 106 -14.16 -3.97 7.44
C ALA A 106 -15.48 -3.78 6.69
N GLU A 107 -16.47 -3.17 7.33
CA GLU A 107 -17.79 -2.89 6.75
C GLU A 107 -17.68 -1.90 5.58
N LEU A 108 -16.82 -0.87 5.71
CA LEU A 108 -16.59 0.09 4.63
C LEU A 108 -15.86 -0.58 3.45
N ALA A 109 -14.85 -1.42 3.74
CA ALA A 109 -14.13 -2.14 2.69
C ALA A 109 -15.05 -3.12 1.95
N ALA A 110 -15.91 -3.84 2.68
CA ALA A 110 -16.91 -4.73 2.10
C ALA A 110 -17.91 -4.00 1.18
N ALA A 111 -18.41 -2.83 1.62
CA ALA A 111 -19.31 -2.01 0.82
C ALA A 111 -18.63 -1.53 -0.47
N LEU A 112 -17.40 -1.03 -0.38
CA LEU A 112 -16.63 -0.59 -1.55
C LEU A 112 -16.31 -1.73 -2.51
N SER A 113 -15.98 -2.93 -2.01
CA SER A 113 -15.73 -4.11 -2.86
C SER A 113 -16.99 -4.55 -3.63
N GLN A 114 -18.18 -4.32 -3.08
CA GLN A 114 -19.44 -4.61 -3.78
C GLN A 114 -19.83 -3.53 -4.79
N GLU A 115 -19.46 -2.28 -4.55
CA GLU A 115 -19.88 -1.13 -5.36
C GLU A 115 -18.93 -0.86 -6.53
N LEU A 116 -17.61 -1.00 -6.30
CA LEU A 116 -16.62 -0.75 -7.33
C LEU A 116 -16.63 -1.87 -8.38
N THR A 117 -16.35 -1.53 -9.61
CA THR A 117 -16.21 -2.48 -10.72
C THR A 117 -14.79 -2.97 -10.93
N ILE A 118 -13.83 -2.35 -10.23
CA ILE A 118 -12.41 -2.73 -10.22
C ILE A 118 -12.12 -3.56 -8.97
N PRO A 119 -11.16 -4.51 -9.01
CA PRO A 119 -10.79 -5.30 -7.85
C PRO A 119 -10.33 -4.45 -6.66
N VAL A 120 -10.81 -4.80 -5.47
CA VAL A 120 -10.41 -4.22 -4.20
C VAL A 120 -9.52 -5.20 -3.43
N ILE A 121 -8.30 -4.77 -3.09
CA ILE A 121 -7.30 -5.57 -2.39
C ILE A 121 -7.16 -5.06 -0.96
N GLY A 122 -7.50 -5.89 0.02
CA GLY A 122 -7.47 -5.53 1.44
C GLY A 122 -6.14 -5.82 2.13
N ILE A 123 -5.74 -4.92 3.02
CA ILE A 123 -4.71 -5.17 4.02
C ILE A 123 -5.15 -4.56 5.35
N GLY A 124 -5.50 -5.41 6.34
CA GLY A 124 -6.12 -4.94 7.58
C GLY A 124 -7.47 -4.23 7.37
N ALA A 125 -8.22 -4.64 6.34
CA ALA A 125 -9.50 -4.09 5.94
C ALA A 125 -10.65 -5.12 6.02
N GLY A 126 -10.46 -6.21 6.78
CA GLY A 126 -11.38 -7.35 6.81
C GLY A 126 -11.22 -8.30 5.63
N ASP A 127 -12.05 -9.35 5.58
CA ASP A 127 -11.89 -10.49 4.67
C ASP A 127 -12.83 -10.41 3.45
N ALA A 128 -13.65 -9.38 3.34
CA ALA A 128 -14.67 -9.25 2.29
C ALA A 128 -14.20 -8.52 1.02
N CYS A 129 -12.91 -8.22 0.91
CA CYS A 129 -12.30 -7.70 -0.32
C CYS A 129 -12.07 -8.81 -1.34
N ASP A 130 -11.96 -8.45 -2.63
CA ASP A 130 -11.72 -9.40 -3.73
C ASP A 130 -10.37 -10.12 -3.61
N GLY A 131 -9.40 -9.51 -2.96
CA GLY A 131 -8.09 -10.09 -2.67
C GLY A 131 -7.48 -9.54 -1.39
N GLN A 132 -6.39 -10.17 -0.96
CA GLN A 132 -5.63 -9.77 0.23
C GLN A 132 -4.16 -9.62 -0.10
N VAL A 133 -3.51 -8.62 0.48
CA VAL A 133 -2.06 -8.45 0.44
C VAL A 133 -1.51 -8.38 1.86
N ARG A 134 -0.28 -8.83 2.05
CA ARG A 134 0.45 -8.71 3.32
C ARG A 134 1.90 -8.36 3.05
N VAL A 135 2.51 -7.62 3.96
CA VAL A 135 3.93 -7.32 3.92
C VAL A 135 4.71 -8.58 4.31
N THR A 136 5.64 -9.02 3.46
CA THR A 136 6.41 -10.24 3.69
C THR A 136 7.17 -10.22 5.02
N ALA A 137 7.74 -9.06 5.41
CA ALA A 137 8.42 -8.92 6.68
C ALA A 137 7.48 -9.16 7.88
N ASP A 138 6.22 -8.72 7.79
CA ASP A 138 5.21 -8.95 8.82
C ASP A 138 4.82 -10.43 8.88
N LEU A 139 4.57 -11.07 7.73
CA LEU A 139 4.26 -12.50 7.67
C LEU A 139 5.37 -13.37 8.25
N LEU A 140 6.63 -13.00 8.01
CA LEU A 140 7.79 -13.72 8.51
C LEU A 140 8.19 -13.33 9.94
N GLY A 141 7.48 -12.38 10.58
CA GLY A 141 7.79 -11.91 11.92
C GLY A 141 9.16 -11.22 12.02
N LEU A 142 9.57 -10.51 10.96
CA LEU A 142 10.82 -9.75 10.91
C LEU A 142 10.64 -8.32 11.41
N SER A 143 9.41 -7.80 11.35
CA SER A 143 9.07 -6.45 11.78
C SER A 143 9.23 -6.28 13.28
N GLU A 144 9.77 -5.16 13.72
CA GLU A 144 9.90 -4.83 15.14
C GLU A 144 8.54 -4.59 15.80
N ARG A 145 7.63 -3.96 15.07
CA ARG A 145 6.24 -3.75 15.47
C ARG A 145 5.32 -4.49 14.51
N GLN A 146 4.68 -5.53 15.04
CA GLN A 146 3.76 -6.35 14.27
C GLN A 146 2.42 -5.62 14.11
N PRO A 147 1.87 -5.48 12.90
CA PRO A 147 0.53 -4.94 12.70
C PRO A 147 -0.53 -5.84 13.37
N PRO A 148 -1.58 -5.27 13.99
CA PRO A 148 -2.58 -6.04 14.72
C PRO A 148 -3.40 -6.99 13.82
N PHE A 149 -3.41 -6.75 12.52
CA PHE A 149 -4.14 -7.52 11.51
C PHE A 149 -3.26 -8.56 10.76
N CYS A 150 -2.00 -8.71 11.15
CA CYS A 150 -1.07 -9.65 10.51
C CYS A 150 -0.27 -10.42 11.57
N PRO A 151 -0.85 -11.46 12.21
CA PRO A 151 -0.10 -12.34 13.09
C PRO A 151 1.01 -13.03 12.29
N PRO A 152 2.25 -13.09 12.80
CA PRO A 152 3.37 -13.68 12.09
C PRO A 152 3.22 -15.20 11.98
N LEU A 153 3.67 -15.76 10.86
CA LEU A 153 3.68 -17.22 10.62
C LEU A 153 4.84 -17.91 11.36
N LEU A 154 5.90 -17.16 11.67
CA LEU A 154 7.07 -17.64 12.41
C LEU A 154 7.73 -16.49 13.17
N PRO A 155 8.52 -16.76 14.22
CA PRO A 155 9.25 -15.74 14.97
C PRO A 155 10.57 -15.37 14.26
N GLY A 156 10.50 -14.89 13.02
CA GLY A 156 11.66 -14.72 12.14
C GLY A 156 12.75 -13.81 12.71
N ARG A 157 12.38 -12.69 13.33
CA ARG A 157 13.35 -11.77 13.96
C ARG A 157 14.15 -12.46 15.07
N GLN A 158 13.48 -13.23 15.91
CA GLN A 158 14.16 -13.98 16.99
C GLN A 158 15.11 -15.04 16.43
N LEU A 159 14.65 -15.82 15.46
CA LEU A 159 15.49 -16.85 14.79
C LEU A 159 16.73 -16.24 14.14
N CYS A 160 16.60 -15.11 13.46
CA CYS A 160 17.74 -14.40 12.87
C CYS A 160 18.71 -13.91 13.96
N ILE A 161 18.22 -13.34 15.05
CA ILE A 161 19.06 -12.87 16.16
C ILE A 161 19.83 -14.04 16.81
N GLU A 162 19.17 -15.17 17.04
CA GLU A 162 19.78 -16.36 17.63
C GLU A 162 20.86 -16.94 16.72
N ALA A 163 20.60 -17.06 15.43
CA ALA A 163 21.57 -17.53 14.45
C ALA A 163 22.81 -16.62 14.39
N LEU A 164 22.60 -15.30 14.34
CA LEU A 164 23.71 -14.34 14.31
C LEU A 164 24.52 -14.35 15.62
N ARG A 165 23.87 -14.46 16.77
CA ARG A 165 24.55 -14.60 18.08
C ARG A 165 25.39 -15.87 18.15
N GLY A 166 24.88 -17.00 17.65
CA GLY A 166 25.59 -18.26 17.56
C GLY A 166 26.85 -18.15 16.69
N TRP A 167 26.73 -17.50 15.54
CA TRP A 167 27.88 -17.28 14.66
C TRP A 167 28.94 -16.37 15.28
N VAL A 168 28.54 -15.23 15.86
CA VAL A 168 29.48 -14.32 16.57
C VAL A 168 30.17 -15.02 17.74
N GLY A 169 29.44 -15.81 18.54
CA GLY A 169 30.01 -16.60 19.65
C GLY A 169 31.04 -17.62 19.17
N GLY A 170 30.80 -18.24 18.02
CA GLY A 170 31.77 -19.15 17.39
C GLY A 170 33.08 -18.48 16.99
N LEU A 171 33.04 -17.23 16.51
CA LEU A 171 34.25 -16.46 16.15
C LEU A 171 35.11 -16.13 17.38
N GLN A 172 34.51 -15.92 18.54
CA GLN A 172 35.21 -15.61 19.79
C GLN A 172 35.84 -16.86 20.44
N SER A 173 35.44 -18.04 20.01
CA SER A 173 35.89 -19.32 20.54
C SER A 173 36.98 -19.98 19.69
N THR A 174 37.39 -19.32 18.60
CA THR A 174 38.52 -19.80 17.77
C THR A 174 39.81 -19.20 18.32
N PRO A 175 40.79 -20.01 18.81
CA PRO A 175 42.04 -19.54 19.40
C PRO A 175 42.95 -18.83 18.38
#